data_38d6f9e8293df36c51d7b26991b0e4f2
#
_entry.id   38d6f9e8293df36c51d7b26991b0e4f2
#
_cell.length_a   1.000
_cell.length_b   1.000
_cell.length_c   1.000
_cell.angle_alpha   90.00
_cell.angle_beta   90.00
_cell.angle_gamma   90.00
#
_symmetry.space_group_name_H-M   'P 1'
#
loop_
_entity.id
_entity.type
_entity.pdbx_description
1 polymer ?
#
loop_
_entity_poly.entity_id
_entity_poly.type
_entity_poly.pdbx_seq_one_letter_code
_entity_poly.pdbx_strand_id
1 'polypeptide(L)'
;MSEKMPEPWEVLSKIDVSQHIEKKNGLSYLSWAWAWGVLKQHYPGAWFRKHEDMGGLPYFKDEHGYSFVRVTVGLDHSGDNDVTETMPVLDHRNRAIQNPDSFAVNNSLQRCLTKAIAYHGLGHYIYAGEDLPQQEAPQSPAEARQTGNQSAQVSGVQAGAAASTGAPKASAPVSTDQAPETVAATFMAFIPTCNEMKELSGFYTKNKAAIAYLESTKPDLHAQVMAAFSKRKAELKEN
;
A
#
# COMPACT_ATOMS: atom_id res chain seq x y z
N MET A 1 31.26 7.02 35.72
CA MET A 1 31.53 7.10 34.25
C MET A 1 30.22 6.78 33.55
N SER A 2 29.59 7.78 32.96
CA SER A 2 28.34 7.53 32.16
C SER A 2 28.78 6.83 30.89
N GLU A 3 28.41 5.55 30.70
CA GLU A 3 28.59 4.86 29.45
C GLU A 3 27.83 5.65 28.39
N LYS A 4 28.56 6.18 27.39
CA LYS A 4 27.92 6.87 26.25
C LYS A 4 27.09 5.84 25.51
N MET A 5 25.79 6.03 25.45
CA MET A 5 24.91 5.20 24.61
C MET A 5 25.43 5.19 23.18
N PRO A 6 25.45 4.04 22.51
CA PRO A 6 25.89 3.97 21.13
C PRO A 6 24.96 4.82 20.24
N GLU A 7 25.52 5.36 19.16
CA GLU A 7 24.77 6.16 18.21
C GLU A 7 23.57 5.37 17.65
N PRO A 8 22.37 5.93 17.67
CA PRO A 8 21.15 5.21 17.30
C PRO A 8 21.21 4.53 15.93
N TRP A 9 21.75 5.25 14.96
CA TRP A 9 21.93 4.73 13.60
C TRP A 9 22.80 3.48 13.55
N GLU A 10 23.90 3.46 14.29
CA GLU A 10 24.83 2.31 14.29
C GLU A 10 24.20 1.03 14.85
N VAL A 11 23.23 1.17 15.74
CA VAL A 11 22.50 0.05 16.33
C VAL A 11 21.33 -0.36 15.45
N LEU A 12 20.44 0.59 15.16
CA LEU A 12 19.12 0.31 14.57
C LEU A 12 19.21 -0.03 13.07
N SER A 13 20.18 0.54 12.33
CA SER A 13 20.33 0.26 10.89
C SER A 13 20.78 -1.16 10.57
N LYS A 14 21.35 -1.87 11.55
CA LYS A 14 21.81 -3.27 11.40
C LYS A 14 20.71 -4.29 11.67
N ILE A 15 19.56 -3.86 12.17
CA ILE A 15 18.45 -4.76 12.50
C ILE A 15 17.72 -5.13 11.22
N ASP A 16 17.63 -6.44 10.95
CA ASP A 16 16.86 -6.96 9.81
C ASP A 16 15.36 -6.91 10.12
N VAL A 17 14.63 -6.11 9.33
CA VAL A 17 13.17 -5.96 9.45
C VAL A 17 12.40 -6.77 8.42
N SER A 18 13.06 -7.55 7.57
CA SER A 18 12.48 -8.24 6.40
C SER A 18 11.29 -9.13 6.74
N GLN A 19 11.31 -9.79 7.90
CA GLN A 19 10.26 -10.68 8.40
C GLN A 19 8.99 -9.93 8.86
N HIS A 20 9.07 -8.60 9.01
CA HIS A 20 8.00 -7.75 9.58
C HIS A 20 7.47 -6.73 8.59
N ILE A 21 7.82 -6.90 7.30
CA ILE A 21 7.38 -6.06 6.19
C ILE A 21 6.22 -6.72 5.47
N GLU A 22 5.16 -5.97 5.27
CA GLU A 22 4.06 -6.31 4.35
C GLU A 22 4.16 -5.43 3.10
N LYS A 23 4.03 -6.02 1.93
CA LYS A 23 3.93 -5.28 0.66
C LYS A 23 2.47 -5.13 0.25
N LYS A 24 2.04 -3.89 0.03
CA LYS A 24 0.68 -3.57 -0.40
C LYS A 24 0.71 -2.39 -1.39
N ASN A 25 0.08 -2.56 -2.55
CA ASN A 25 0.00 -1.52 -3.58
C ASN A 25 1.36 -0.91 -3.98
N GLY A 26 2.40 -1.76 -4.08
CA GLY A 26 3.75 -1.32 -4.43
C GLY A 26 4.55 -0.66 -3.31
N LEU A 27 3.94 -0.39 -2.16
CA LEU A 27 4.61 0.16 -0.98
C LEU A 27 4.94 -0.91 0.06
N SER A 28 6.01 -0.67 0.79
CA SER A 28 6.43 -1.51 1.93
C SER A 28 5.87 -0.92 3.22
N TYR A 29 5.28 -1.78 4.04
CA TYR A 29 4.71 -1.41 5.34
C TYR A 29 5.43 -2.20 6.43
N LEU A 30 6.15 -1.50 7.29
CA LEU A 30 6.70 -2.09 8.51
C LEU A 30 5.63 -2.05 9.61
N SER A 31 5.45 -3.14 10.34
CA SER A 31 4.55 -3.17 11.50
C SER A 31 4.97 -2.12 12.53
N TRP A 32 4.13 -1.11 12.76
CA TRP A 32 4.40 -0.04 13.73
C TRP A 32 4.59 -0.58 15.15
N ALA A 33 3.81 -1.59 15.53
CA ALA A 33 3.88 -2.16 16.87
C ALA A 33 5.21 -2.90 17.10
N TRP A 34 5.66 -3.64 16.08
CA TRP A 34 6.97 -4.30 16.13
C TRP A 34 8.11 -3.27 16.14
N ALA A 35 8.08 -2.29 15.24
CA ALA A 35 9.10 -1.24 15.17
C ALA A 35 9.22 -0.47 16.48
N TRP A 36 8.08 -0.11 17.08
CA TRP A 36 8.04 0.52 18.40
C TRP A 36 8.60 -0.38 19.49
N GLY A 37 8.25 -1.67 19.50
CA GLY A 37 8.77 -2.65 20.46
C GLY A 37 10.30 -2.76 20.39
N VAL A 38 10.86 -2.87 19.18
CA VAL A 38 12.32 -2.89 18.96
C VAL A 38 12.96 -1.59 19.45
N LEU A 39 12.37 -0.43 19.09
CA LEU A 39 12.91 0.85 19.57
C LEU A 39 12.96 0.91 21.08
N LYS A 40 11.90 0.50 21.77
CA LYS A 40 11.83 0.47 23.23
C LYS A 40 12.79 -0.53 23.89
N GLN A 41 13.16 -1.62 23.19
CA GLN A 41 14.16 -2.57 23.68
C GLN A 41 15.56 -1.95 23.71
N HIS A 42 15.92 -1.18 22.67
CA HIS A 42 17.23 -0.55 22.57
C HIS A 42 17.30 0.81 23.28
N TYR A 43 16.19 1.54 23.28
CA TYR A 43 16.06 2.88 23.87
C TYR A 43 14.83 2.92 24.79
N PRO A 44 14.93 2.43 26.03
CA PRO A 44 13.78 2.37 26.96
C PRO A 44 13.15 3.74 27.25
N GLY A 45 13.93 4.82 27.15
CA GLY A 45 13.48 6.22 27.25
C GLY A 45 12.71 6.74 26.04
N ALA A 46 12.66 5.98 24.94
CA ALA A 46 12.01 6.45 23.71
C ALA A 46 10.53 6.77 23.94
N TRP A 47 10.09 7.83 23.28
CA TRP A 47 8.72 8.34 23.34
C TRP A 47 8.27 8.78 21.95
N PHE A 48 6.97 8.95 21.75
CA PHE A 48 6.45 9.59 20.56
C PHE A 48 5.28 10.52 20.89
N ARG A 49 5.05 11.49 20.00
CA ARG A 49 3.92 12.42 20.07
C ARG A 49 3.22 12.47 18.73
N LYS A 50 1.92 12.25 18.74
CA LYS A 50 1.04 12.59 17.65
C LYS A 50 0.62 14.04 17.83
N HIS A 51 0.86 14.88 16.81
CA HIS A 51 0.52 16.29 16.88
C HIS A 51 -0.96 16.49 16.51
N GLU A 52 -1.56 17.46 17.17
CA GLU A 52 -2.95 17.87 16.96
C GLU A 52 -2.98 19.31 16.44
N ASP A 53 -4.00 19.64 15.66
CA ASP A 53 -4.26 21.00 15.26
C ASP A 53 -4.82 21.85 16.42
N MET A 54 -5.13 23.13 16.18
CA MET A 54 -5.70 24.01 17.22
C MET A 54 -7.08 23.57 17.72
N GLY A 55 -7.78 22.71 16.98
CA GLY A 55 -9.07 22.13 17.34
C GLY A 55 -8.97 20.78 18.03
N GLY A 56 -7.77 20.25 18.27
CA GLY A 56 -7.54 18.93 18.87
C GLY A 56 -7.72 17.77 17.90
N LEU A 57 -7.73 18.03 16.58
CA LEU A 57 -7.77 16.98 15.56
C LEU A 57 -6.36 16.46 15.30
N PRO A 58 -6.15 15.13 15.19
CA PRO A 58 -4.82 14.52 15.01
C PRO A 58 -4.33 14.60 13.55
N TYR A 59 -4.74 15.62 12.82
CA TYR A 59 -4.29 15.93 11.46
C TYR A 59 -4.43 17.43 11.18
N PHE A 60 -3.73 17.89 10.17
CA PHE A 60 -3.69 19.28 9.71
C PHE A 60 -4.23 19.35 8.28
N LYS A 61 -4.57 20.54 7.82
CA LYS A 61 -4.93 20.82 6.42
C LYS A 61 -3.96 21.84 5.82
N ASP A 62 -3.64 21.64 4.55
CA ASP A 62 -2.92 22.64 3.76
C ASP A 62 -3.89 23.72 3.20
N GLU A 63 -3.35 24.68 2.46
CA GLU A 63 -4.13 25.77 1.83
C GLU A 63 -5.14 25.27 0.79
N HIS A 64 -4.93 24.07 0.22
CA HIS A 64 -5.83 23.42 -0.73
C HIS A 64 -6.81 22.46 -0.06
N GLY A 65 -6.74 22.33 1.27
CA GLY A 65 -7.62 21.47 2.06
C GLY A 65 -7.20 20.01 2.11
N TYR A 66 -6.04 19.63 1.56
CA TYR A 66 -5.49 18.28 1.72
C TYR A 66 -4.99 18.07 3.13
N SER A 67 -5.18 16.86 3.62
CA SER A 67 -4.89 16.53 5.01
C SER A 67 -3.53 15.85 5.15
N PHE A 68 -2.82 16.18 6.23
CA PHE A 68 -1.56 15.56 6.61
C PHE A 68 -1.48 15.33 8.12
N VAL A 69 -0.67 14.37 8.52
CA VAL A 69 -0.39 14.04 9.90
C VAL A 69 1.06 14.38 10.25
N ARG A 70 1.34 14.54 11.54
CA ARG A 70 2.70 14.82 12.03
C ARG A 70 2.96 14.00 13.28
N VAL A 71 4.12 13.35 13.34
CA VAL A 71 4.55 12.54 14.48
C VAL A 71 6.00 12.89 14.83
N THR A 72 6.28 13.10 16.12
CA THR A 72 7.63 13.21 16.62
C THR A 72 8.00 11.93 17.37
N VAL A 73 9.20 11.42 17.14
CA VAL A 73 9.81 10.32 17.89
C VAL A 73 11.11 10.83 18.52
N GLY A 74 11.24 10.67 19.83
CA GLY A 74 12.47 10.92 20.57
C GLY A 74 12.98 9.64 21.20
N LEU A 75 14.31 9.53 21.38
CA LEU A 75 14.94 8.36 22.02
C LEU A 75 15.07 8.50 23.52
N ASP A 76 15.08 9.73 23.97
CA ASP A 76 15.08 10.13 25.37
C ASP A 76 14.40 11.50 25.52
N HIS A 77 14.45 12.09 26.69
CA HIS A 77 13.84 13.39 26.95
C HIS A 77 14.83 14.58 26.86
N SER A 78 16.03 14.38 26.28
CA SER A 78 16.98 15.47 26.00
C SER A 78 16.54 16.40 24.90
N GLY A 79 15.83 15.85 23.90
CA GLY A 79 15.45 16.54 22.67
C GLY A 79 16.51 16.51 21.56
N ASP A 80 17.73 16.07 21.86
CA ASP A 80 18.85 16.08 20.90
C ASP A 80 18.66 15.12 19.72
N ASN A 81 17.86 14.06 19.94
CA ASN A 81 17.57 13.03 18.94
C ASN A 81 16.08 12.98 18.56
N ASP A 82 15.38 14.09 18.68
CA ASP A 82 13.97 14.15 18.31
C ASP A 82 13.83 14.29 16.76
N VAL A 83 13.09 13.38 16.17
CA VAL A 83 12.76 13.41 14.74
C VAL A 83 11.28 13.65 14.56
N THR A 84 10.92 14.66 13.79
CA THR A 84 9.54 14.96 13.42
C THR A 84 9.34 14.65 11.94
N GLU A 85 8.43 13.74 11.65
CA GLU A 85 7.99 13.40 10.30
C GLU A 85 6.60 13.97 10.03
N THR A 86 6.37 14.37 8.79
CA THR A 86 5.07 14.83 8.30
C THR A 86 4.70 14.01 7.06
N MET A 87 3.48 13.51 7.02
CA MET A 87 3.03 12.61 5.96
C MET A 87 1.61 12.99 5.52
N PRO A 88 1.29 13.01 4.20
CA PRO A 88 -0.07 13.21 3.74
C PRO A 88 -0.99 12.07 4.21
N VAL A 89 -2.26 12.39 4.45
CA VAL A 89 -3.28 11.36 4.61
C VAL A 89 -3.66 10.86 3.23
N LEU A 90 -3.49 9.55 3.03
CA LEU A 90 -3.60 8.91 1.72
C LEU A 90 -4.82 7.99 1.64
N ASP A 91 -5.43 7.93 0.45
CA ASP A 91 -6.43 6.91 0.11
C ASP A 91 -5.76 5.54 -0.17
N HIS A 92 -6.58 4.55 -0.49
CA HIS A 92 -6.11 3.20 -0.84
C HIS A 92 -5.27 3.14 -2.14
N ARG A 93 -5.23 4.21 -2.93
CA ARG A 93 -4.40 4.38 -4.14
C ARG A 93 -3.18 5.26 -3.90
N ASN A 94 -2.84 5.54 -2.65
CA ASN A 94 -1.74 6.42 -2.25
C ASN A 94 -1.87 7.86 -2.75
N ARG A 95 -3.10 8.38 -2.93
CA ARG A 95 -3.35 9.77 -3.29
C ARG A 95 -3.77 10.56 -2.06
N ALA A 96 -3.28 11.78 -1.93
CA ALA A 96 -3.66 12.68 -0.85
C ALA A 96 -5.17 12.98 -0.89
N ILE A 97 -5.80 13.04 0.29
CA ILE A 97 -7.24 13.29 0.44
C ILE A 97 -7.52 14.52 1.29
N GLN A 98 -8.61 15.22 0.96
CA GLN A 98 -8.98 16.47 1.62
C GLN A 98 -9.77 16.26 2.90
N ASN A 99 -10.71 15.34 2.93
CA ASN A 99 -11.57 15.08 4.08
C ASN A 99 -11.46 13.62 4.49
N PRO A 100 -10.35 13.25 5.19
CA PRO A 100 -10.11 11.86 5.57
C PRO A 100 -11.11 11.42 6.64
N ASP A 101 -11.49 10.15 6.57
CA ASP A 101 -12.14 9.49 7.69
C ASP A 101 -11.10 9.15 8.80
N SER A 102 -11.60 8.79 9.96
CA SER A 102 -10.75 8.45 11.10
C SER A 102 -9.83 7.24 10.84
N PHE A 103 -10.23 6.32 9.94
CA PHE A 103 -9.44 5.15 9.57
C PHE A 103 -8.23 5.56 8.73
N ALA A 104 -8.42 6.42 7.72
CA ALA A 104 -7.34 6.95 6.90
C ALA A 104 -6.34 7.77 7.73
N VAL A 105 -6.83 8.61 8.65
CA VAL A 105 -6.00 9.38 9.59
C VAL A 105 -5.17 8.45 10.47
N ASN A 106 -5.80 7.44 11.10
CA ASN A 106 -5.09 6.50 11.96
C ASN A 106 -4.01 5.71 11.21
N ASN A 107 -4.32 5.22 10.00
CA ASN A 107 -3.34 4.53 9.16
C ASN A 107 -2.14 5.42 8.82
N SER A 108 -2.40 6.67 8.46
CA SER A 108 -1.33 7.62 8.14
C SER A 108 -0.49 7.98 9.36
N LEU A 109 -1.09 8.09 10.55
CA LEU A 109 -0.35 8.28 11.80
C LEU A 109 0.58 7.09 12.11
N GLN A 110 0.13 5.86 11.89
CA GLN A 110 0.95 4.66 12.11
C GLN A 110 2.11 4.58 11.11
N ARG A 111 1.87 4.92 9.84
CA ARG A 111 2.93 4.99 8.82
C ARG A 111 3.91 6.13 9.12
N CYS A 112 3.42 7.29 9.51
CA CYS A 112 4.23 8.43 9.91
C CYS A 112 5.14 8.09 11.10
N LEU A 113 4.61 7.36 12.10
CA LEU A 113 5.39 6.86 13.24
C LEU A 113 6.53 5.94 12.79
N THR A 114 6.26 4.95 11.92
CA THR A 114 7.32 4.04 11.44
C THR A 114 8.35 4.76 10.59
N LYS A 115 7.95 5.76 9.80
CA LYS A 115 8.87 6.60 9.02
C LYS A 115 9.75 7.46 9.93
N ALA A 116 9.18 8.06 10.99
CA ALA A 116 9.95 8.77 12.01
C ALA A 116 10.97 7.87 12.74
N ILE A 117 10.59 6.63 13.05
CA ILE A 117 11.53 5.64 13.62
C ILE A 117 12.65 5.29 12.63
N ALA A 118 12.34 5.20 11.34
CA ALA A 118 13.33 4.86 10.32
C ALA A 118 14.44 5.90 10.18
N TYR A 119 14.19 7.16 10.49
CA TYR A 119 15.25 8.18 10.54
C TYR A 119 16.30 7.93 11.64
N HIS A 120 15.97 7.14 12.66
CA HIS A 120 16.94 6.65 13.64
C HIS A 120 17.69 5.39 13.17
N GLY A 121 17.36 4.86 11.99
CA GLY A 121 18.04 3.74 11.34
C GLY A 121 17.18 2.48 11.14
N LEU A 122 16.14 2.25 11.97
CA LEU A 122 15.38 1.00 11.95
C LEU A 122 14.59 0.85 10.64
N GLY A 123 15.01 -0.08 9.78
CA GLY A 123 14.32 -0.39 8.54
C GLY A 123 14.34 0.76 7.51
N HIS A 124 15.26 1.72 7.60
CA HIS A 124 15.36 2.87 6.70
C HIS A 124 15.38 2.47 5.22
N TYR A 125 16.00 1.34 4.90
CA TYR A 125 16.15 0.85 3.53
C TYR A 125 14.82 0.43 2.85
N ILE A 126 13.75 0.18 3.61
CA ILE A 126 12.45 -0.19 3.04
C ILE A 126 11.77 0.99 2.34
N TYR A 127 12.14 2.22 2.72
CA TYR A 127 11.61 3.46 2.14
C TYR A 127 12.43 3.96 0.96
N ALA A 128 13.56 3.30 0.64
CA ALA A 128 14.38 3.67 -0.51
C ALA A 128 13.56 3.52 -1.81
N GLY A 129 13.38 4.63 -2.51
CA GLY A 129 12.61 4.70 -3.76
C GLY A 129 11.13 5.07 -3.60
N GLU A 130 10.59 5.23 -2.39
CA GLU A 130 9.20 5.71 -2.20
C GLU A 130 9.01 7.16 -2.68
N ASP A 131 10.04 7.99 -2.60
CA ASP A 131 10.01 9.40 -3.00
C ASP A 131 10.40 9.60 -4.48
N LEU A 132 10.70 8.53 -5.22
CA LEU A 132 10.93 8.65 -6.66
C LEU A 132 9.60 8.97 -7.36
N PRO A 133 9.59 9.90 -8.34
CA PRO A 133 8.42 10.16 -9.15
C PRO A 133 7.92 8.84 -9.71
N GLN A 134 6.69 8.49 -9.42
CA GLN A 134 6.05 7.37 -10.09
C GLN A 134 6.03 7.74 -11.58
N GLN A 135 6.72 6.97 -12.41
CA GLN A 135 6.56 7.10 -13.85
C GLN A 135 5.08 6.86 -14.11
N GLU A 136 4.38 7.91 -14.52
CA GLU A 136 3.01 7.79 -14.98
C GLU A 136 3.00 6.68 -16.02
N ALA A 137 2.21 5.64 -15.79
CA ALA A 137 1.95 4.63 -16.80
C ALA A 137 1.50 5.39 -18.06
N PRO A 138 2.01 5.08 -19.26
CA PRO A 138 1.72 5.85 -20.46
C PRO A 138 0.20 5.98 -20.61
N GLN A 139 -0.29 7.20 -20.50
CA GLN A 139 -1.67 7.53 -20.78
C GLN A 139 -1.92 7.16 -22.25
N SER A 140 -3.08 6.59 -22.50
CA SER A 140 -3.52 5.96 -23.74
C SER A 140 -3.13 6.71 -25.03
N PRO A 141 -3.07 6.03 -26.21
CA PRO A 141 -2.50 6.52 -27.47
C PRO A 141 -3.14 7.76 -28.13
N ALA A 142 -4.02 8.47 -27.45
CA ALA A 142 -4.76 9.60 -28.04
C ALA A 142 -4.04 10.96 -27.97
N GLU A 143 -3.00 11.14 -27.13
CA GLU A 143 -2.30 12.43 -26.97
C GLU A 143 -0.88 12.50 -27.58
N ALA A 144 -0.41 11.46 -28.24
CA ALA A 144 0.90 11.40 -28.88
C ALA A 144 0.93 11.94 -30.32
N ARG A 145 0.04 12.87 -30.69
CA ARG A 145 0.07 13.53 -32.00
C ARG A 145 0.23 15.04 -31.89
N GLN A 146 1.28 15.49 -31.26
CA GLN A 146 1.85 16.83 -31.55
C GLN A 146 3.18 16.99 -30.80
N THR A 147 4.24 16.49 -31.37
CA THR A 147 5.52 17.19 -31.53
C THR A 147 6.43 16.34 -32.39
N GLY A 148 6.76 16.94 -33.52
CA GLY A 148 7.39 16.28 -34.64
C GLY A 148 8.87 15.98 -34.47
N ASN A 149 9.21 14.92 -35.13
CA ASN A 149 10.33 14.79 -36.09
C ASN A 149 11.75 15.13 -35.60
N GLN A 150 12.54 14.09 -35.38
CA GLN A 150 13.79 13.86 -36.14
C GLN A 150 14.56 12.64 -35.64
N SER A 151 14.64 11.65 -36.55
CA SER A 151 15.80 10.80 -36.93
C SER A 151 16.72 10.22 -35.82
N ALA A 152 16.93 8.92 -35.70
CA ALA A 152 17.58 8.04 -36.68
C ALA A 152 17.52 6.58 -36.23
N GLN A 153 17.38 5.70 -37.21
CA GLN A 153 17.62 4.27 -37.28
C GLN A 153 18.78 3.74 -36.43
N VAL A 154 18.65 2.53 -35.89
CA VAL A 154 19.22 1.28 -36.43
C VAL A 154 18.86 0.07 -35.56
N SER A 155 18.32 -0.95 -36.21
CA SER A 155 18.46 -2.42 -36.05
C SER A 155 18.44 -3.07 -34.66
N GLY A 156 17.44 -3.83 -34.29
CA GLY A 156 17.23 -5.25 -34.65
C GLY A 156 17.84 -6.19 -33.63
N VAL A 157 17.06 -6.98 -32.97
CA VAL A 157 17.09 -8.44 -32.91
C VAL A 157 16.12 -8.96 -31.82
N GLN A 158 15.41 -9.98 -32.20
CA GLN A 158 14.35 -10.76 -31.58
C GLN A 158 14.62 -11.39 -30.20
N ALA A 159 13.48 -11.60 -29.55
CA ALA A 159 13.03 -12.81 -28.87
C ALA A 159 13.48 -13.09 -27.44
N GLY A 160 12.49 -13.28 -26.60
CA GLY A 160 12.63 -14.00 -25.32
C GLY A 160 11.47 -13.74 -24.37
N ALA A 161 10.31 -14.33 -24.65
CA ALA A 161 9.21 -14.40 -23.71
C ALA A 161 9.59 -15.27 -22.51
N ALA A 162 9.40 -14.73 -21.30
CA ALA A 162 9.15 -15.55 -20.13
C ALA A 162 8.23 -14.79 -19.19
N ALA A 163 6.95 -15.09 -19.30
CA ALA A 163 5.93 -14.69 -18.35
C ALA A 163 6.18 -15.43 -17.03
N SER A 164 6.52 -14.72 -15.98
CA SER A 164 6.44 -15.22 -14.62
C SER A 164 5.09 -14.81 -14.04
N THR A 165 4.12 -15.71 -14.17
CA THR A 165 2.81 -15.62 -13.54
C THR A 165 2.94 -15.93 -12.05
N GLY A 166 3.08 -14.88 -11.25
CA GLY A 166 2.79 -14.94 -9.82
C GLY A 166 1.28 -14.78 -9.61
N ALA A 167 0.58 -15.87 -9.33
CA ALA A 167 -0.86 -15.85 -9.05
C ALA A 167 -1.16 -14.98 -7.83
N PRO A 168 -2.16 -14.07 -7.86
CA PRO A 168 -2.56 -13.28 -6.71
C PRO A 168 -3.21 -14.17 -5.66
N LYS A 169 -2.68 -14.15 -4.43
CA LYS A 169 -3.25 -14.83 -3.27
C LYS A 169 -4.63 -14.27 -2.91
N ALA A 170 -5.59 -15.17 -2.77
CA ALA A 170 -7.00 -14.95 -2.47
C ALA A 170 -7.26 -14.39 -1.07
N SER A 171 -7.13 -13.08 -0.85
CA SER A 171 -7.53 -12.56 0.46
C SER A 171 -8.13 -11.15 0.52
N ALA A 172 -8.13 -10.39 -0.55
CA ALA A 172 -8.70 -9.03 -0.55
C ALA A 172 -10.09 -8.99 -1.22
N PRO A 173 -11.06 -8.24 -0.67
CA PRO A 173 -12.32 -7.98 -1.35
C PRO A 173 -12.08 -7.16 -2.63
N VAL A 174 -12.83 -7.48 -3.69
CA VAL A 174 -12.81 -6.73 -4.96
C VAL A 174 -13.46 -5.36 -4.71
N SER A 175 -12.74 -4.28 -5.04
CA SER A 175 -13.25 -2.92 -4.83
C SER A 175 -14.35 -2.58 -5.83
N THR A 176 -15.43 -1.97 -5.33
CA THR A 176 -16.56 -1.44 -6.12
C THR A 176 -16.29 -0.05 -6.69
N ASP A 177 -15.15 0.58 -6.36
CA ASP A 177 -14.79 1.92 -6.84
C ASP A 177 -14.14 1.90 -8.22
N GLN A 178 -14.02 0.72 -8.84
CA GLN A 178 -13.45 0.52 -10.16
C GLN A 178 -14.55 0.47 -11.23
N ALA A 179 -14.16 0.71 -12.48
CA ALA A 179 -15.07 0.50 -13.61
C ALA A 179 -15.60 -0.94 -13.62
N PRO A 180 -16.88 -1.18 -13.95
CA PRO A 180 -17.47 -2.51 -13.93
C PRO A 180 -16.67 -3.56 -14.72
N GLU A 181 -16.05 -3.16 -15.81
CA GLU A 181 -15.20 -4.00 -16.63
C GLU A 181 -13.96 -4.52 -15.87
N THR A 182 -13.35 -3.64 -15.07
CA THR A 182 -12.18 -4.01 -14.24
C THR A 182 -12.58 -4.92 -13.09
N VAL A 183 -13.75 -4.67 -12.49
CA VAL A 183 -14.32 -5.52 -11.44
C VAL A 183 -14.58 -6.92 -11.99
N ALA A 184 -15.23 -7.02 -13.15
CA ALA A 184 -15.49 -8.30 -13.81
C ALA A 184 -14.19 -9.04 -14.21
N ALA A 185 -13.20 -8.32 -14.76
CA ALA A 185 -11.91 -8.88 -15.12
C ALA A 185 -11.18 -9.47 -13.91
N THR A 186 -11.26 -8.82 -12.74
CA THR A 186 -10.70 -9.33 -11.49
C THR A 186 -11.34 -10.64 -11.07
N PHE A 187 -12.67 -10.77 -11.18
CA PHE A 187 -13.36 -12.04 -10.90
C PHE A 187 -12.93 -13.12 -11.88
N MET A 188 -12.88 -12.81 -13.18
CA MET A 188 -12.51 -13.76 -14.23
C MET A 188 -11.07 -14.26 -14.10
N ALA A 189 -10.16 -13.42 -13.63
CA ALA A 189 -8.77 -13.80 -13.35
C ALA A 189 -8.64 -14.69 -12.10
N PHE A 190 -9.47 -14.44 -11.07
CA PHE A 190 -9.32 -15.10 -9.78
C PHE A 190 -10.09 -16.42 -9.65
N ILE A 191 -11.32 -16.50 -10.16
CA ILE A 191 -12.16 -17.70 -10.04
C ILE A 191 -11.44 -18.98 -10.50
N PRO A 192 -10.68 -19.00 -11.62
CA PRO A 192 -9.94 -20.20 -12.05
C PRO A 192 -8.83 -20.63 -11.11
N THR A 193 -8.31 -19.73 -10.28
CA THR A 193 -7.20 -20.04 -9.35
C THR A 193 -7.64 -20.70 -8.05
N CYS A 194 -8.94 -20.68 -7.73
CA CYS A 194 -9.48 -21.38 -6.56
C CYS A 194 -9.38 -22.89 -6.73
N ASN A 195 -8.62 -23.57 -5.90
CA ASN A 195 -8.40 -25.02 -5.97
C ASN A 195 -9.33 -25.83 -5.04
N GLU A 196 -10.01 -25.15 -4.12
CA GLU A 196 -10.93 -25.79 -3.16
C GLU A 196 -12.31 -25.11 -3.18
N MET A 197 -13.35 -25.91 -2.93
CA MET A 197 -14.73 -25.43 -2.80
C MET A 197 -14.86 -24.35 -1.69
N LYS A 198 -14.09 -24.51 -0.60
CA LYS A 198 -14.07 -23.55 0.51
C LYS A 198 -13.48 -22.20 0.10
N GLU A 199 -12.43 -22.21 -0.71
CA GLU A 199 -11.82 -21.01 -1.28
C GLU A 199 -12.81 -20.27 -2.18
N LEU A 200 -13.42 -20.98 -3.13
CA LEU A 200 -14.38 -20.43 -4.08
C LEU A 200 -15.59 -19.81 -3.35
N SER A 201 -16.16 -20.52 -2.38
CA SER A 201 -17.30 -20.04 -1.59
C SER A 201 -16.92 -18.86 -0.69
N GLY A 202 -15.72 -18.88 -0.11
CA GLY A 202 -15.17 -17.77 0.66
C GLY A 202 -14.96 -16.52 -0.18
N PHE A 203 -14.44 -16.68 -1.40
CA PHE A 203 -14.26 -15.58 -2.34
C PHE A 203 -15.59 -14.96 -2.77
N TYR A 204 -16.59 -15.77 -3.09
CA TYR A 204 -17.95 -15.32 -3.38
C TYR A 204 -18.54 -14.51 -2.21
N THR A 205 -18.44 -15.04 -1.00
CA THR A 205 -19.05 -14.44 0.21
C THR A 205 -18.39 -13.09 0.55
N LYS A 206 -17.08 -13.00 0.43
CA LYS A 206 -16.32 -11.76 0.68
C LYS A 206 -16.61 -10.67 -0.35
N ASN A 207 -17.04 -11.04 -1.55
CA ASN A 207 -17.21 -10.12 -2.68
C ASN A 207 -18.67 -9.88 -3.07
N LYS A 208 -19.63 -10.16 -2.20
CA LYS A 208 -21.06 -9.96 -2.47
C LYS A 208 -21.40 -8.53 -2.90
N ALA A 209 -20.74 -7.52 -2.30
CA ALA A 209 -20.94 -6.12 -2.66
C ALA A 209 -20.51 -5.82 -4.11
N ALA A 210 -19.36 -6.36 -4.54
CA ALA A 210 -18.87 -6.18 -5.90
C ALA A 210 -19.74 -6.95 -6.94
N ILE A 211 -20.29 -8.09 -6.57
CA ILE A 211 -21.23 -8.85 -7.39
C ILE A 211 -22.55 -8.05 -7.57
N ALA A 212 -23.10 -7.52 -6.48
CA ALA A 212 -24.29 -6.67 -6.52
C ALA A 212 -24.06 -5.36 -7.31
N TYR A 213 -22.87 -4.79 -7.23
CA TYR A 213 -22.47 -3.64 -8.02
C TYR A 213 -22.49 -3.97 -9.54
N LEU A 214 -21.95 -5.11 -9.95
CA LEU A 214 -22.01 -5.57 -11.35
C LEU A 214 -23.46 -5.82 -11.80
N GLU A 215 -24.27 -6.43 -10.93
CA GLU A 215 -25.69 -6.69 -11.22
C GLU A 215 -26.45 -5.41 -11.55
N SER A 216 -26.19 -4.33 -10.78
CA SER A 216 -26.87 -3.05 -10.95
C SER A 216 -26.32 -2.19 -12.07
N THR A 217 -25.03 -2.31 -12.42
CA THR A 217 -24.36 -1.41 -13.38
C THR A 217 -24.14 -2.04 -14.75
N LYS A 218 -23.85 -3.34 -14.81
CA LYS A 218 -23.53 -4.09 -16.04
C LYS A 218 -24.03 -5.55 -15.93
N PRO A 219 -25.34 -5.80 -16.14
CA PRO A 219 -25.93 -7.14 -15.99
C PRO A 219 -25.25 -8.21 -16.86
N ASP A 220 -24.75 -7.84 -18.03
CA ASP A 220 -24.02 -8.77 -18.92
C ASP A 220 -22.70 -9.27 -18.31
N LEU A 221 -21.94 -8.39 -17.66
CA LEU A 221 -20.71 -8.74 -16.97
C LEU A 221 -21.00 -9.54 -15.70
N HIS A 222 -22.07 -9.20 -14.99
CA HIS A 222 -22.54 -9.99 -13.84
C HIS A 222 -22.85 -11.42 -14.26
N ALA A 223 -23.59 -11.61 -15.37
CA ALA A 223 -23.92 -12.94 -15.91
C ALA A 223 -22.66 -13.76 -16.25
N GLN A 224 -21.65 -13.14 -16.85
CA GLN A 224 -20.37 -13.79 -17.16
C GLN A 224 -19.63 -14.23 -15.88
N VAL A 225 -19.58 -13.39 -14.86
CA VAL A 225 -18.94 -13.69 -13.57
C VAL A 225 -19.68 -14.84 -12.87
N MET A 226 -21.01 -14.82 -12.85
CA MET A 226 -21.83 -15.90 -12.24
C MET A 226 -21.68 -17.23 -12.99
N ALA A 227 -21.57 -17.21 -14.31
CA ALA A 227 -21.28 -18.39 -15.12
C ALA A 227 -19.89 -18.97 -14.80
N ALA A 228 -18.88 -18.11 -14.62
CA ALA A 228 -17.54 -18.56 -14.21
C ALA A 228 -17.53 -19.20 -12.83
N PHE A 229 -18.23 -18.64 -11.83
CA PHE A 229 -18.42 -19.27 -10.52
C PHE A 229 -19.09 -20.63 -10.61
N SER A 230 -20.14 -20.72 -11.43
CA SER A 230 -20.90 -21.99 -11.60
C SER A 230 -20.06 -23.06 -12.28
N LYS A 231 -19.30 -22.70 -13.30
CA LYS A 231 -18.37 -23.59 -14.00
C LYS A 231 -17.30 -24.12 -13.05
N ARG A 232 -16.61 -23.22 -12.31
CA ARG A 232 -15.55 -23.61 -11.38
C ARG A 232 -16.07 -24.49 -10.24
N LYS A 233 -17.27 -24.16 -9.76
CA LYS A 233 -17.95 -25.00 -8.74
C LYS A 233 -18.23 -26.42 -9.23
N ALA A 234 -18.59 -26.60 -10.50
CA ALA A 234 -18.80 -27.92 -11.10
C ALA A 234 -17.46 -28.69 -11.18
N GLU A 235 -16.41 -28.04 -11.73
CA GLU A 235 -15.07 -28.63 -11.83
C GLU A 235 -14.51 -29.09 -10.47
N LEU A 236 -14.74 -28.31 -9.39
CA LEU A 236 -14.27 -28.64 -8.03
C LEU A 236 -15.13 -29.70 -7.31
N LYS A 237 -16.26 -30.12 -7.87
CA LYS A 237 -17.08 -31.24 -7.37
C LYS A 237 -16.71 -32.57 -7.99
N GLU A 238 -16.12 -32.55 -9.19
CA GLU A 238 -15.75 -33.75 -9.95
C GLU A 238 -14.34 -34.25 -9.60
N ASN A 239 -13.53 -33.43 -8.88
CA ASN A 239 -12.22 -33.79 -8.32
C ASN A 239 -12.34 -34.10 -6.82
#